data_d619d0b4e3c98828a8a7654b9c261d95
#
_entry.id   d619d0b4e3c98828a8a7654b9c261d95
#
_cell.length_a   1.000
_cell.length_b   1.000
_cell.length_c   1.000
_cell.angle_alpha   90.00
_cell.angle_beta   90.00
_cell.angle_gamma   90.00
#
_symmetry.space_group_name_H-M   'P 1'
#
loop_
_entity.id
_entity.type
_entity.pdbx_description
1 polymer ?
#
loop_
_entity_poly.entity_id
_entity_poly.type
_entity_poly.pdbx_seq_one_letter_code
_entity_poly.pdbx_strand_id
1 'polypeptide(L)'
;MANEDLAAFLSSVSGEDVLAVEESFGAGYVRLRTAEAERRQAKHDIRCVEDIVIEMLRNARDAHARNVYVATGRSENTRTLVFLDDGCGIPSAMHERIFEPRVTSKLESMVMDRWGVHGRGMALYSIKCNTTQARVFSSEQGLGSAFRVTVDVDMLPEKADQSSMPQLAKGEDGELAVARGPHNIARTAVEFALEEAGQVTVYLGSVADIVATLVQRGRKQLDDKQLLFCDDVGELPVCQRPGAASDAAELVQICAELGLCISERTAHRVLAGQLTACTPPLKQLTRHVGRQRTVKSADIYKDGRGLKISGDDLARFSTAVVGAFAPLAQRYYLGLAGKPKVRVGRDSITVTLPIEKQ
;
A
#
# COMPACT_ATOMS: atom_id res chain seq x y z
N MET A 1 25.32 28.85 -19.01
CA MET A 1 25.42 29.90 -17.99
C MET A 1 24.42 29.71 -16.84
N ALA A 2 23.13 29.47 -17.04
CA ALA A 2 22.20 29.26 -15.91
C ALA A 2 22.40 27.94 -15.12
N ASN A 3 22.98 26.91 -15.71
CA ASN A 3 23.20 25.61 -15.03
C ASN A 3 24.49 25.57 -14.19
N GLU A 4 25.49 26.35 -14.52
CA GLU A 4 26.74 26.45 -13.73
C GLU A 4 26.54 27.27 -12.45
N ASP A 5 25.69 28.30 -12.50
CA ASP A 5 25.32 29.09 -11.33
C ASP A 5 24.51 28.29 -10.30
N LEU A 6 23.65 27.36 -10.75
CA LEU A 6 22.87 26.51 -9.84
C LEU A 6 23.77 25.50 -9.12
N ALA A 7 24.70 24.89 -9.82
CA ALA A 7 25.66 23.96 -9.24
C ALA A 7 26.61 24.66 -8.25
N ALA A 8 27.06 25.87 -8.56
CA ALA A 8 27.87 26.71 -7.69
C ALA A 8 27.09 27.19 -6.46
N PHE A 9 25.83 27.55 -6.61
CA PHE A 9 24.94 27.94 -5.51
C PHE A 9 24.69 26.74 -4.55
N LEU A 10 24.39 25.56 -5.09
CA LEU A 10 24.16 24.36 -4.29
C LEU A 10 25.42 23.93 -3.51
N SER A 11 26.62 24.06 -4.09
CA SER A 11 27.88 23.77 -3.39
C SER A 11 28.21 24.80 -2.30
N SER A 12 27.69 26.00 -2.40
CA SER A 12 27.93 27.08 -1.40
C SER A 12 26.97 27.05 -0.22
N VAL A 13 25.76 26.46 -0.39
CA VAL A 13 24.70 26.42 0.65
C VAL A 13 24.74 25.11 1.47
N SER A 14 25.15 24.00 0.86
CA SER A 14 25.31 22.73 1.55
C SER A 14 26.78 22.51 1.89
N GLY A 15 27.18 22.75 3.12
CA GLY A 15 28.50 22.41 3.60
C GLY A 15 28.88 20.98 3.23
N GLU A 16 29.87 20.83 2.38
CA GLU A 16 30.69 19.67 2.04
C GLU A 16 30.00 18.33 1.78
N ASP A 17 30.14 17.81 0.55
CA ASP A 17 30.08 16.42 0.08
C ASP A 17 28.74 15.70 -0.13
N VAL A 18 27.59 16.20 0.26
CA VAL A 18 26.37 15.37 0.23
C VAL A 18 25.57 15.45 -1.09
N LEU A 19 25.72 16.52 -1.88
CA LEU A 19 24.92 16.78 -3.10
C LEU A 19 25.76 17.15 -4.33
N ALA A 20 26.87 16.45 -4.59
CA ALA A 20 27.59 16.67 -5.85
C ALA A 20 26.75 16.17 -7.04
N VAL A 21 26.24 17.11 -7.85
CA VAL A 21 25.57 16.82 -9.10
C VAL A 21 26.60 16.27 -10.09
N GLU A 22 26.40 15.06 -10.57
CA GLU A 22 27.26 14.40 -11.57
C GLU A 22 26.81 14.74 -13.00
N GLU A 23 25.49 14.76 -13.22
CA GLU A 23 24.90 15.02 -14.54
C GLU A 23 23.55 15.71 -14.41
N SER A 24 23.25 16.66 -15.29
CA SER A 24 21.94 17.31 -15.38
C SER A 24 21.23 16.89 -16.66
N PHE A 25 19.98 16.40 -16.53
CA PHE A 25 19.20 15.89 -17.67
C PHE A 25 18.19 16.90 -18.21
N GLY A 26 18.11 18.10 -17.62
CA GLY A 26 17.06 19.06 -17.90
C GLY A 26 15.74 18.75 -17.19
N ALA A 27 14.73 19.60 -17.38
CA ALA A 27 13.41 19.49 -16.72
C ALA A 27 13.47 19.28 -15.19
N GLY A 28 14.52 19.79 -14.54
CA GLY A 28 14.73 19.65 -13.10
C GLY A 28 15.35 18.33 -12.64
N TYR A 29 15.65 17.40 -13.53
CA TYR A 29 16.25 16.11 -13.19
C TYR A 29 17.77 16.17 -13.19
N VAL A 30 18.37 15.61 -12.14
CA VAL A 30 19.82 15.46 -12.00
C VAL A 30 20.17 14.06 -11.53
N ARG A 31 21.41 13.64 -11.84
CA ARG A 31 22.06 12.50 -11.19
C ARG A 31 23.01 13.04 -10.13
N LEU A 32 22.90 12.53 -8.93
CA LEU A 32 23.84 12.82 -7.86
C LEU A 32 24.91 11.74 -7.80
N ARG A 33 26.12 12.12 -7.34
CA ARG A 33 27.21 11.17 -7.13
C ARG A 33 26.77 10.06 -6.17
N THR A 34 27.06 8.82 -6.51
CA THR A 34 26.63 7.65 -5.74
C THR A 34 27.84 6.86 -5.28
N ALA A 35 27.98 6.64 -3.96
CA ALA A 35 28.97 5.72 -3.43
C ALA A 35 28.56 4.26 -3.69
N GLU A 36 29.54 3.37 -3.90
CA GLU A 36 29.29 1.93 -4.10
C GLU A 36 28.56 1.30 -2.89
N ALA A 37 28.86 1.78 -1.67
CA ALA A 37 28.18 1.36 -0.46
C ALA A 37 26.66 1.65 -0.51
N GLU A 38 26.26 2.81 -1.05
CA GLU A 38 24.85 3.17 -1.19
C GLU A 38 24.12 2.31 -2.24
N ARG A 39 24.80 1.96 -3.35
CA ARG A 39 24.24 1.02 -4.35
C ARG A 39 24.02 -0.37 -3.75
N ARG A 40 24.92 -0.83 -2.89
CA ARG A 40 24.76 -2.11 -2.17
C ARG A 40 23.63 -2.02 -1.17
N GLN A 41 23.56 -0.94 -0.40
CA GLN A 41 22.50 -0.73 0.58
C GLN A 41 21.12 -0.71 -0.09
N ALA A 42 20.97 0.00 -1.22
CA ALA A 42 19.71 0.09 -1.96
C ALA A 42 19.12 -1.26 -2.36
N LYS A 43 19.99 -2.27 -2.65
CA LYS A 43 19.51 -3.63 -2.93
C LYS A 43 18.86 -4.31 -1.72
N HIS A 44 19.14 -3.85 -0.51
CA HIS A 44 18.60 -4.38 0.74
C HIS A 44 17.45 -3.54 1.32
N ASP A 45 17.15 -2.38 0.72
CA ASP A 45 16.08 -1.49 1.20
C ASP A 45 14.70 -2.07 0.92
N ILE A 46 14.54 -2.83 -0.17
CA ILE A 46 13.31 -3.55 -0.51
C ILE A 46 13.42 -5.01 -0.06
N ARG A 47 12.66 -5.40 0.95
CA ARG A 47 12.69 -6.73 1.58
C ARG A 47 11.42 -7.54 1.38
N CYS A 48 10.34 -6.88 0.99
CA CYS A 48 9.05 -7.50 0.70
C CYS A 48 8.23 -6.63 -0.26
N VAL A 49 7.15 -7.20 -0.79
CA VAL A 49 6.26 -6.51 -1.73
C VAL A 49 5.67 -5.23 -1.12
N GLU A 50 5.40 -5.23 0.18
CA GLU A 50 4.84 -4.08 0.90
C GLU A 50 5.81 -2.90 0.95
N ASP A 51 7.14 -3.15 0.95
CA ASP A 51 8.15 -2.09 0.86
C ASP A 51 8.07 -1.37 -0.50
N ILE A 52 7.76 -2.11 -1.59
CA ILE A 52 7.50 -1.49 -2.90
C ILE A 52 6.28 -0.57 -2.84
N VAL A 53 5.21 -1.05 -2.20
CA VAL A 53 3.96 -0.28 -2.12
C VAL A 53 4.19 1.04 -1.39
N ILE A 54 4.87 1.04 -0.25
CA ILE A 54 5.12 2.28 0.49
C ILE A 54 6.01 3.25 -0.29
N GLU A 55 7.07 2.76 -0.95
CA GLU A 55 7.95 3.62 -1.73
C GLU A 55 7.23 4.24 -2.94
N MET A 56 6.34 3.49 -3.61
CA MET A 56 5.55 4.03 -4.71
C MET A 56 4.50 5.05 -4.25
N LEU A 57 3.87 4.83 -3.08
CA LEU A 57 2.95 5.79 -2.49
C LEU A 57 3.66 7.09 -2.08
N ARG A 58 4.87 6.99 -1.52
CA ARG A 58 5.72 8.14 -1.20
C ARG A 58 6.10 8.93 -2.45
N ASN A 59 6.48 8.22 -3.52
CA ASN A 59 6.82 8.86 -4.79
C ASN A 59 5.63 9.64 -5.37
N ALA A 60 4.41 9.07 -5.29
CA ALA A 60 3.19 9.75 -5.74
C ALA A 60 2.88 10.99 -4.86
N ARG A 61 2.98 10.89 -3.52
CA ARG A 61 2.86 12.03 -2.61
C ARG A 61 3.84 13.13 -2.97
N ASP A 62 5.09 12.76 -3.14
CA ASP A 62 6.16 13.70 -3.48
C ASP A 62 6.01 14.29 -4.89
N ALA A 63 5.27 13.65 -5.78
CA ALA A 63 4.82 14.20 -7.05
C ALA A 63 3.55 15.06 -6.91
N HIS A 64 3.14 15.38 -5.67
CA HIS A 64 1.94 16.16 -5.35
C HIS A 64 0.63 15.54 -5.84
N ALA A 65 0.58 14.21 -5.94
CA ALA A 65 -0.64 13.50 -6.28
C ALA A 65 -1.68 13.64 -5.16
N ARG A 66 -2.94 13.85 -5.54
CA ARG A 66 -4.09 13.85 -4.63
C ARG A 66 -4.82 12.50 -4.62
N ASN A 67 -4.72 11.76 -5.71
CA ASN A 67 -5.33 10.46 -5.85
C ASN A 67 -4.28 9.46 -6.36
N VAL A 68 -4.16 8.34 -5.66
CA VAL A 68 -3.29 7.23 -6.05
C VAL A 68 -4.14 5.97 -6.17
N TYR A 69 -4.02 5.29 -7.31
CA TYR A 69 -4.74 4.06 -7.60
C TYR A 69 -3.77 2.91 -7.65
N VAL A 70 -3.98 1.92 -6.80
CA VAL A 70 -3.14 0.72 -6.69
C VAL A 70 -3.94 -0.49 -7.11
N ALA A 71 -3.65 -1.00 -8.30
CA ALA A 71 -4.18 -2.27 -8.77
C ALA A 71 -3.23 -3.40 -8.39
N THR A 72 -3.75 -4.47 -7.78
CA THR A 72 -2.95 -5.63 -7.41
C THR A 72 -3.56 -6.91 -7.96
N GLY A 73 -2.70 -7.76 -8.51
CA GLY A 73 -3.07 -9.08 -9.00
C GLY A 73 -2.00 -10.11 -8.63
N ARG A 74 -2.41 -11.37 -8.45
CA ARG A 74 -1.50 -12.48 -8.26
C ARG A 74 -1.85 -13.61 -9.21
N SER A 75 -0.84 -14.15 -9.87
CA SER A 75 -0.94 -15.34 -10.70
C SER A 75 0.23 -16.24 -10.34
N GLU A 76 -0.06 -17.38 -9.74
CA GLU A 76 0.94 -18.32 -9.22
C GLU A 76 1.96 -17.60 -8.30
N ASN A 77 3.24 -17.60 -8.70
CA ASN A 77 4.34 -16.96 -7.96
C ASN A 77 4.59 -15.52 -8.38
N THR A 78 3.74 -14.95 -9.25
CA THR A 78 3.92 -13.59 -9.75
C THR A 78 2.92 -12.64 -9.11
N ARG A 79 3.40 -11.61 -8.43
CA ARG A 79 2.64 -10.45 -7.98
C ARG A 79 2.79 -9.33 -8.98
N THR A 80 1.69 -8.80 -9.48
CA THR A 80 1.68 -7.60 -10.32
C THR A 80 1.05 -6.45 -9.55
N LEU A 81 1.72 -5.32 -9.54
CA LEU A 81 1.27 -4.06 -8.97
C LEU A 81 1.24 -3.02 -10.06
N VAL A 82 0.14 -2.27 -10.18
CA VAL A 82 0.05 -1.11 -11.07
C VAL A 82 -0.32 0.10 -10.22
N PHE A 83 0.49 1.14 -10.32
CA PHE A 83 0.29 2.40 -9.61
C PHE A 83 -0.04 3.48 -10.63
N LEU A 84 -1.17 4.17 -10.44
CA LEU A 84 -1.50 5.35 -11.19
C LEU A 84 -1.68 6.52 -10.22
N ASP A 85 -1.21 7.68 -10.59
CA ASP A 85 -1.34 8.90 -9.81
C ASP A 85 -1.68 10.10 -10.70
N ASP A 86 -2.27 11.11 -10.09
CA ASP A 86 -2.58 12.41 -10.70
C ASP A 86 -1.57 13.49 -10.33
N GLY A 87 -0.32 13.10 -10.08
CA GLY A 87 0.78 14.00 -9.75
C GLY A 87 1.36 14.77 -10.94
N CYS A 88 2.53 15.37 -10.72
CA CYS A 88 3.19 16.22 -11.72
C CYS A 88 3.70 15.46 -12.95
N GLY A 89 3.69 14.13 -12.95
CA GLY A 89 4.18 13.30 -14.05
C GLY A 89 5.69 13.35 -14.24
N ILE A 90 6.15 12.60 -15.25
CA ILE A 90 7.57 12.40 -15.59
C ILE A 90 7.73 12.56 -17.09
N PRO A 91 8.63 13.44 -17.57
CA PRO A 91 8.91 13.58 -18.99
C PRO A 91 9.33 12.26 -19.63
N SER A 92 8.88 11.99 -20.85
CA SER A 92 9.16 10.72 -21.57
C SER A 92 10.64 10.39 -21.67
N ALA A 93 11.51 11.39 -21.86
CA ALA A 93 12.96 11.23 -21.89
C ALA A 93 13.55 10.67 -20.58
N MET A 94 12.82 10.75 -19.48
CA MET A 94 13.26 10.31 -18.16
C MET A 94 12.73 8.93 -17.77
N HIS A 95 11.79 8.31 -18.51
CA HIS A 95 11.12 7.07 -18.13
C HIS A 95 12.06 5.91 -17.80
N GLU A 96 13.18 5.77 -18.52
CA GLU A 96 14.19 4.75 -18.23
C GLU A 96 15.20 5.22 -17.17
N ARG A 97 15.55 6.50 -17.21
CA ARG A 97 16.60 7.07 -16.36
C ARG A 97 16.21 7.19 -14.88
N ILE A 98 14.94 7.37 -14.56
CA ILE A 98 14.47 7.45 -13.17
C ILE A 98 14.72 6.16 -12.35
N PHE A 99 15.00 5.04 -13.04
CA PHE A 99 15.40 3.79 -12.41
C PHE A 99 16.92 3.66 -12.22
N GLU A 100 17.70 4.66 -12.61
CA GLU A 100 19.13 4.72 -12.33
C GLU A 100 19.37 5.25 -10.90
N PRO A 101 20.50 4.85 -10.27
CA PRO A 101 20.75 5.27 -8.89
C PRO A 101 20.95 6.78 -8.81
N ARG A 102 20.32 7.37 -7.79
CA ARG A 102 20.38 8.80 -7.47
C ARG A 102 19.93 9.76 -8.57
N VAL A 103 19.10 9.31 -9.50
CA VAL A 103 18.38 10.20 -10.41
C VAL A 103 17.16 10.75 -9.66
N THR A 104 17.08 12.07 -9.55
CA THR A 104 16.01 12.74 -8.81
C THR A 104 15.72 14.11 -9.41
N SER A 105 14.47 14.55 -9.30
CA SER A 105 14.05 15.94 -9.54
C SER A 105 13.93 16.75 -8.24
N LYS A 106 14.24 16.13 -7.10
CA LYS A 106 14.05 16.70 -5.76
C LYS A 106 15.39 16.88 -5.09
N LEU A 107 15.91 18.11 -5.14
CA LEU A 107 17.20 18.45 -4.55
C LEU A 107 17.11 18.85 -3.07
N GLU A 108 15.94 19.27 -2.60
CA GLU A 108 15.78 19.96 -1.31
C GLU A 108 15.16 19.13 -0.18
N SER A 109 14.66 17.91 -0.46
CA SER A 109 13.88 17.21 0.56
C SER A 109 14.35 15.80 0.85
N MET A 110 15.27 15.66 1.79
CA MET A 110 15.29 14.43 2.61
C MET A 110 14.19 14.57 3.65
N VAL A 111 13.11 13.79 3.49
CA VAL A 111 12.02 13.74 4.45
C VAL A 111 12.17 12.49 5.31
N MET A 112 12.06 12.67 6.61
CA MET A 112 11.97 11.54 7.54
C MET A 112 10.50 11.37 7.92
N ASP A 113 9.94 10.20 7.62
CA ASP A 113 8.62 9.80 8.05
C ASP A 113 8.69 8.53 8.90
N ARG A 114 7.54 7.96 9.32
CA ARG A 114 7.48 6.77 10.17
C ARG A 114 8.15 5.52 9.57
N TRP A 115 8.38 5.47 8.27
CA TRP A 115 9.06 4.36 7.58
C TRP A 115 10.55 4.64 7.35
N GLY A 116 11.05 5.81 7.74
CA GLY A 116 12.47 6.18 7.66
C GLY A 116 12.77 7.34 6.72
N VAL A 117 14.05 7.54 6.43
CA VAL A 117 14.51 8.62 5.54
C VAL A 117 14.27 8.24 4.08
N HIS A 118 13.60 9.11 3.32
CA HIS A 118 13.42 8.95 1.88
C HIS A 118 13.81 10.24 1.12
N GLY A 119 13.71 10.22 -0.22
CA GLY A 119 14.09 11.37 -1.07
C GLY A 119 15.52 11.32 -1.60
N ARG A 120 16.26 10.22 -1.37
CA ARG A 120 17.65 10.06 -1.84
C ARG A 120 17.78 9.73 -3.34
N GLY A 121 16.69 9.61 -4.09
CA GLY A 121 16.71 9.17 -5.49
C GLY A 121 17.10 7.70 -5.68
N MET A 122 16.94 6.87 -4.64
CA MET A 122 17.31 5.45 -4.66
C MET A 122 16.12 4.49 -4.73
N ALA A 123 14.90 4.94 -4.40
CA ALA A 123 13.72 4.08 -4.27
C ALA A 123 13.39 3.30 -5.55
N LEU A 124 13.29 3.98 -6.70
CA LEU A 124 12.99 3.32 -7.97
C LEU A 124 14.12 2.41 -8.44
N TYR A 125 15.37 2.78 -8.19
CA TYR A 125 16.52 1.90 -8.42
C TYR A 125 16.43 0.64 -7.56
N SER A 126 16.14 0.78 -6.26
CA SER A 126 15.97 -0.35 -5.33
C SER A 126 14.82 -1.27 -5.78
N ILE A 127 13.70 -0.71 -6.22
CA ILE A 127 12.57 -1.47 -6.76
C ILE A 127 13.02 -2.24 -8.00
N LYS A 128 13.68 -1.58 -8.97
CA LYS A 128 14.15 -2.24 -10.20
C LYS A 128 15.12 -3.38 -9.95
N CYS A 129 16.00 -3.25 -8.95
CA CYS A 129 16.97 -4.30 -8.59
C CYS A 129 16.33 -5.54 -7.94
N ASN A 130 15.16 -5.40 -7.30
CA ASN A 130 14.50 -6.45 -6.53
C ASN A 130 13.24 -7.01 -7.20
N THR A 131 12.96 -6.62 -8.45
CA THR A 131 11.74 -7.02 -9.15
C THR A 131 12.06 -7.61 -10.51
N THR A 132 11.20 -8.46 -11.01
CA THR A 132 11.32 -9.03 -12.36
C THR A 132 11.18 -7.96 -13.42
N GLN A 133 10.29 -7.00 -13.20
CA GLN A 133 10.09 -5.86 -14.08
C GLN A 133 9.56 -4.66 -13.29
N ALA A 134 10.15 -3.49 -13.52
CA ALA A 134 9.62 -2.20 -13.08
C ALA A 134 9.78 -1.20 -14.24
N ARG A 135 8.67 -0.59 -14.66
CA ARG A 135 8.69 0.38 -15.76
C ARG A 135 7.55 1.39 -15.68
N VAL A 136 7.76 2.55 -16.29
CA VAL A 136 6.72 3.52 -16.59
C VAL A 136 5.96 3.03 -17.81
N PHE A 137 4.64 2.98 -17.74
CA PHE A 137 3.76 2.67 -18.87
C PHE A 137 3.31 3.93 -19.58
N SER A 138 2.93 4.93 -18.82
CA SER A 138 2.55 6.23 -19.35
C SER A 138 2.81 7.31 -18.31
N SER A 139 3.44 8.38 -18.71
CA SER A 139 3.59 9.59 -17.91
C SER A 139 4.03 10.74 -18.82
N GLU A 140 3.52 11.92 -18.55
CA GLU A 140 3.99 13.17 -19.12
C GLU A 140 3.86 14.28 -18.09
N GLN A 141 4.59 15.37 -18.28
CA GLN A 141 4.59 16.47 -17.35
C GLN A 141 3.18 17.08 -17.21
N GLY A 142 2.67 17.11 -15.99
CA GLY A 142 1.32 17.62 -15.68
C GLY A 142 0.19 16.63 -15.88
N LEU A 143 0.44 15.43 -16.42
CA LEU A 143 -0.59 14.43 -16.75
C LEU A 143 -0.66 13.25 -15.76
N GLY A 144 0.18 13.23 -14.74
CA GLY A 144 0.28 12.10 -13.81
C GLY A 144 1.13 10.96 -14.34
N SER A 145 1.10 9.80 -13.65
CA SER A 145 1.96 8.67 -14.00
C SER A 145 1.24 7.33 -13.87
N ALA A 146 1.65 6.37 -14.69
CA ALA A 146 1.28 4.96 -14.60
C ALA A 146 2.53 4.08 -14.57
N PHE A 147 2.72 3.33 -13.48
CA PHE A 147 3.81 2.39 -13.28
C PHE A 147 3.29 0.98 -13.17
N ARG A 148 4.05 0.03 -13.69
CA ARG A 148 3.82 -1.38 -13.43
C ARG A 148 5.06 -2.03 -12.87
N VAL A 149 4.87 -2.79 -11.79
CA VAL A 149 5.90 -3.57 -11.12
C VAL A 149 5.46 -5.02 -11.08
N THR A 150 6.32 -5.92 -11.52
CA THR A 150 6.10 -7.37 -11.52
C THR A 150 7.14 -8.02 -10.63
N VAL A 151 6.70 -8.82 -9.69
CA VAL A 151 7.52 -9.42 -8.63
C VAL A 151 7.36 -10.93 -8.66
N ASP A 152 8.49 -11.66 -8.61
CA ASP A 152 8.49 -13.06 -8.27
C ASP A 152 8.49 -13.19 -6.73
N VAL A 153 7.41 -13.75 -6.16
CA VAL A 153 7.24 -13.82 -4.70
C VAL A 153 8.12 -14.88 -4.03
N ASP A 154 8.76 -15.74 -4.80
CA ASP A 154 9.77 -16.67 -4.29
C ASP A 154 11.11 -15.93 -4.05
N MET A 155 11.39 -14.89 -4.85
CA MET A 155 12.59 -14.07 -4.73
C MET A 155 12.40 -12.88 -3.77
N LEU A 156 11.25 -12.21 -3.85
CA LEU A 156 10.87 -11.12 -2.96
C LEU A 156 9.53 -11.45 -2.31
N PRO A 157 9.53 -11.91 -1.06
CA PRO A 157 8.32 -12.40 -0.40
C PRO A 157 7.30 -11.28 -0.17
N GLU A 158 6.03 -11.66 -0.14
CA GLU A 158 4.97 -10.83 0.40
C GLU A 158 4.59 -11.29 1.81
N LYS A 159 4.03 -10.38 2.61
CA LYS A 159 3.53 -10.73 3.94
C LYS A 159 2.35 -11.71 3.82
N ALA A 160 2.21 -12.57 4.81
CA ALA A 160 1.10 -13.53 4.85
C ALA A 160 -0.26 -12.80 4.93
N ASP A 161 -1.31 -13.46 4.42
CA ASP A 161 -2.69 -12.97 4.43
C ASP A 161 -2.88 -11.62 3.73
N GLN A 162 -2.88 -11.66 2.40
CA GLN A 162 -3.21 -10.50 1.55
C GLN A 162 -4.73 -10.26 1.40
N SER A 163 -5.57 -11.13 1.97
CA SER A 163 -7.04 -11.06 1.83
C SER A 163 -7.72 -10.24 2.93
N SER A 164 -7.10 -10.13 4.10
CA SER A 164 -7.70 -9.46 5.26
C SER A 164 -7.43 -7.97 5.27
N MET A 165 -8.46 -7.20 5.60
CA MET A 165 -8.34 -5.76 5.84
C MET A 165 -7.91 -5.47 7.28
N PRO A 166 -7.10 -4.42 7.53
CA PRO A 166 -6.77 -4.00 8.89
C PRO A 166 -8.00 -3.46 9.63
N GLN A 167 -7.92 -3.41 10.95
CA GLN A 167 -8.94 -2.82 11.81
C GLN A 167 -8.42 -1.51 12.39
N LEU A 168 -9.25 -0.47 12.30
CA LEU A 168 -8.97 0.83 12.90
C LEU A 168 -9.58 0.91 14.30
N ALA A 169 -8.88 1.61 15.21
CA ALA A 169 -9.39 2.03 16.49
C ALA A 169 -9.05 3.51 16.70
N LYS A 170 -9.78 4.16 17.59
CA LYS A 170 -9.42 5.48 18.09
C LYS A 170 -8.43 5.31 19.22
N GLY A 171 -7.29 6.02 19.15
CA GLY A 171 -6.37 6.20 20.25
C GLY A 171 -6.96 7.03 21.38
N GLU A 172 -6.21 7.18 22.48
CA GLU A 172 -6.61 8.01 23.62
C GLU A 172 -6.78 9.48 23.23
N ASP A 173 -6.01 9.94 22.25
CA ASP A 173 -6.07 11.31 21.71
C ASP A 173 -7.21 11.51 20.70
N GLY A 174 -8.02 10.47 20.44
CA GLY A 174 -9.11 10.48 19.47
C GLY A 174 -8.68 10.29 18.02
N GLU A 175 -7.40 10.18 17.76
CA GLU A 175 -6.83 9.90 16.43
C GLU A 175 -7.08 8.45 16.01
N LEU A 176 -7.20 8.25 14.68
CA LEU A 176 -7.39 6.92 14.13
C LEU A 176 -6.03 6.24 13.93
N ALA A 177 -5.92 5.02 14.41
CA ALA A 177 -4.74 4.19 14.20
C ALA A 177 -5.12 2.76 13.80
N VAL A 178 -4.22 2.06 13.12
CA VAL A 178 -4.40 0.63 12.85
C VAL A 178 -4.14 -0.16 14.12
N ALA A 179 -5.20 -0.77 14.67
CA ALA A 179 -5.13 -1.53 15.91
C ALA A 179 -4.77 -3.01 15.70
N ARG A 180 -5.29 -3.64 14.64
CA ARG A 180 -5.11 -5.06 14.35
C ARG A 180 -5.12 -5.32 12.84
N GLY A 181 -4.58 -6.46 12.45
CA GLY A 181 -4.58 -6.96 11.09
C GLY A 181 -3.19 -7.40 10.62
N PRO A 182 -3.11 -8.15 9.52
CA PRO A 182 -1.83 -8.57 8.93
C PRO A 182 -1.07 -7.35 8.40
N HIS A 183 0.26 -7.46 8.37
CA HIS A 183 1.13 -6.45 7.76
C HIS A 183 1.19 -6.69 6.24
N ASN A 184 0.09 -6.46 5.55
CA ASN A 184 -0.08 -6.70 4.12
C ASN A 184 -0.19 -5.38 3.33
N ILE A 185 -0.35 -5.50 2.00
CA ILE A 185 -0.52 -4.35 1.09
C ILE A 185 -1.68 -3.45 1.54
N ALA A 186 -2.81 -4.02 1.97
CA ALA A 186 -3.97 -3.26 2.40
C ALA A 186 -3.67 -2.43 3.65
N ARG A 187 -2.96 -3.01 4.63
CA ARG A 187 -2.53 -2.29 5.82
C ARG A 187 -1.56 -1.17 5.50
N THR A 188 -0.55 -1.44 4.66
CA THR A 188 0.41 -0.42 4.21
C THR A 188 -0.29 0.77 3.56
N ALA A 189 -1.25 0.51 2.66
CA ALA A 189 -2.02 1.56 2.00
C ALA A 189 -2.90 2.36 2.99
N VAL A 190 -3.49 1.70 3.99
CA VAL A 190 -4.31 2.37 5.02
C VAL A 190 -3.44 3.20 5.96
N GLU A 191 -2.31 2.68 6.41
CA GLU A 191 -1.38 3.40 7.29
C GLU A 191 -0.83 4.65 6.60
N PHE A 192 -0.46 4.56 5.31
CA PHE A 192 -0.05 5.71 4.51
C PHE A 192 -1.19 6.73 4.37
N ALA A 193 -2.42 6.27 4.04
CA ALA A 193 -3.57 7.16 3.89
C ALA A 193 -4.00 7.83 5.22
N LEU A 194 -3.70 7.22 6.37
CA LEU A 194 -3.90 7.84 7.70
C LEU A 194 -2.89 8.96 7.94
N GLU A 195 -1.62 8.73 7.62
CA GLU A 195 -0.56 9.73 7.79
C GLU A 195 -0.76 10.93 6.88
N GLU A 196 -1.16 10.68 5.64
CA GLU A 196 -1.44 11.72 4.63
C GLU A 196 -2.93 12.13 4.60
N ALA A 197 -3.62 12.01 5.75
CA ALA A 197 -5.05 12.25 5.82
C ALA A 197 -5.42 13.66 5.34
N GLY A 198 -6.32 13.72 4.36
CA GLY A 198 -6.77 14.98 3.74
C GLY A 198 -5.87 15.49 2.61
N GLN A 199 -4.69 14.94 2.41
CA GLN A 199 -3.77 15.30 1.32
C GLN A 199 -3.83 14.29 0.18
N VAL A 200 -3.69 12.99 0.47
CA VAL A 200 -3.66 11.91 -0.51
C VAL A 200 -4.79 10.92 -0.26
N THR A 201 -5.50 10.58 -1.31
CA THR A 201 -6.52 9.50 -1.29
C THR A 201 -5.98 8.28 -2.02
N VAL A 202 -5.87 7.16 -1.33
CA VAL A 202 -5.42 5.89 -1.91
C VAL A 202 -6.63 5.01 -2.23
N TYR A 203 -6.71 4.53 -3.48
CA TYR A 203 -7.65 3.51 -3.95
C TYR A 203 -6.88 2.20 -4.13
N LEU A 204 -7.39 1.11 -3.59
CA LEU A 204 -6.76 -0.21 -3.66
C LEU A 204 -7.79 -1.25 -4.08
N GLY A 205 -7.44 -2.10 -5.04
CA GLY A 205 -8.33 -3.16 -5.51
C GLY A 205 -7.68 -4.08 -6.54
N SER A 206 -8.48 -4.97 -7.11
CA SER A 206 -8.07 -5.73 -8.30
C SER A 206 -7.95 -4.79 -9.51
N VAL A 207 -7.33 -5.29 -10.58
CA VAL A 207 -7.24 -4.52 -11.83
C VAL A 207 -8.63 -4.09 -12.32
N ALA A 208 -9.62 -4.99 -12.24
CA ALA A 208 -11.00 -4.70 -12.68
C ALA A 208 -11.67 -3.62 -11.81
N ASP A 209 -11.45 -3.65 -10.49
CA ASP A 209 -11.99 -2.66 -9.55
C ASP A 209 -11.37 -1.27 -9.79
N ILE A 210 -10.07 -1.21 -10.02
CA ILE A 210 -9.37 0.05 -10.31
C ILE A 210 -9.81 0.61 -11.66
N VAL A 211 -9.93 -0.22 -12.70
CA VAL A 211 -10.44 0.23 -14.01
C VAL A 211 -11.86 0.77 -13.88
N ALA A 212 -12.76 0.08 -13.15
CA ALA A 212 -14.11 0.59 -12.89
C ALA A 212 -14.10 1.94 -12.16
N THR A 213 -13.16 2.10 -11.23
CA THR A 213 -12.97 3.36 -10.48
C THR A 213 -12.50 4.49 -11.40
N LEU A 214 -11.50 4.23 -12.24
CA LEU A 214 -10.96 5.21 -13.19
C LEU A 214 -12.01 5.62 -14.23
N VAL A 215 -12.77 4.66 -14.81
CA VAL A 215 -13.86 4.95 -15.75
C VAL A 215 -14.93 5.81 -15.10
N GLN A 216 -15.38 5.46 -13.89
CA GLN A 216 -16.42 6.23 -13.21
C GLN A 216 -15.97 7.63 -12.84
N ARG A 217 -14.73 7.79 -12.39
CA ARG A 217 -14.16 9.08 -11.99
C ARG A 217 -13.78 9.93 -13.20
N GLY A 218 -13.17 9.30 -14.21
CA GLY A 218 -12.82 9.98 -15.47
C GLY A 218 -14.05 10.58 -16.15
N ARG A 219 -15.13 9.81 -16.31
CA ARG A 219 -16.41 10.29 -16.88
C ARG A 219 -17.04 11.46 -16.11
N LYS A 220 -16.77 11.57 -14.80
CA LYS A 220 -17.25 12.72 -14.00
C LYS A 220 -16.38 13.97 -14.13
N GLN A 221 -15.14 13.80 -14.52
CA GLN A 221 -14.13 14.86 -14.60
C GLN A 221 -13.98 15.40 -16.03
N LEU A 222 -14.21 14.54 -17.02
CA LEU A 222 -14.18 14.93 -18.43
C LEU A 222 -15.45 15.70 -18.77
N ASP A 223 -15.30 16.89 -19.34
CA ASP A 223 -16.39 17.66 -19.92
C ASP A 223 -16.70 17.12 -21.32
N ASP A 224 -17.98 17.14 -21.72
CA ASP A 224 -18.42 16.73 -23.07
C ASP A 224 -17.63 17.47 -24.18
N LYS A 225 -17.22 18.71 -23.94
CA LYS A 225 -16.36 19.45 -24.86
C LYS A 225 -14.95 18.87 -24.97
N GLN A 226 -14.35 18.45 -23.85
CA GLN A 226 -13.01 17.82 -23.85
C GLN A 226 -13.03 16.50 -24.63
N LEU A 227 -14.10 15.71 -24.50
CA LEU A 227 -14.28 14.47 -25.26
C LEU A 227 -14.48 14.70 -26.77
N LEU A 228 -15.18 15.80 -27.14
CA LEU A 228 -15.44 16.15 -28.55
C LEU A 228 -14.21 16.71 -29.29
N PHE A 229 -13.28 17.33 -28.57
CA PHE A 229 -12.08 17.97 -29.13
C PHE A 229 -10.79 17.26 -28.81
N CYS A 230 -10.83 16.10 -28.15
CA CYS A 230 -9.67 15.28 -27.83
C CYS A 230 -9.43 14.31 -29.00
N ASP A 231 -8.50 14.67 -29.87
CA ASP A 231 -8.09 13.82 -31.00
C ASP A 231 -7.22 12.65 -30.53
N ASP A 232 -6.50 12.79 -29.39
CA ASP A 232 -5.64 11.76 -28.81
C ASP A 232 -5.90 11.64 -27.30
N VAL A 233 -6.38 10.47 -26.88
CA VAL A 233 -6.58 10.13 -25.46
C VAL A 233 -5.28 10.26 -24.65
N GLY A 234 -4.13 10.13 -25.31
CA GLY A 234 -2.80 10.34 -24.72
C GLY A 234 -2.57 11.75 -24.15
N GLU A 235 -3.30 12.77 -24.62
CA GLU A 235 -3.22 14.13 -24.11
C GLU A 235 -3.99 14.35 -22.80
N LEU A 236 -4.89 13.42 -22.45
CA LEU A 236 -5.63 13.46 -21.20
C LEU A 236 -4.76 13.03 -20.01
N PRO A 237 -5.05 13.54 -18.80
CA PRO A 237 -4.44 13.03 -17.59
C PRO A 237 -4.58 11.49 -17.47
N VAL A 238 -3.50 10.83 -17.10
CA VAL A 238 -3.40 9.34 -17.04
C VAL A 238 -4.60 8.71 -16.34
N CYS A 239 -5.02 9.27 -15.20
CA CYS A 239 -6.14 8.74 -14.42
C CYS A 239 -7.54 8.99 -15.05
N GLN A 240 -7.64 9.83 -16.06
CA GLN A 240 -8.91 10.14 -16.73
C GLN A 240 -9.10 9.38 -18.03
N ARG A 241 -8.03 8.91 -18.68
CA ARG A 241 -8.06 8.22 -19.97
C ARG A 241 -9.07 7.06 -20.05
N PRO A 242 -9.19 6.15 -19.05
CA PRO A 242 -10.19 5.10 -19.11
C PRO A 242 -11.64 5.59 -19.16
N GLY A 243 -11.90 6.82 -18.65
CA GLY A 243 -13.22 7.47 -18.72
C GLY A 243 -13.61 7.91 -20.12
N ALA A 244 -12.66 8.17 -21.01
CA ALA A 244 -12.87 8.59 -22.39
C ALA A 244 -13.27 7.43 -23.31
N ALA A 245 -13.07 6.18 -22.91
CA ALA A 245 -13.36 5.02 -23.74
C ALA A 245 -14.85 4.97 -24.16
N SER A 246 -15.08 4.87 -25.45
CA SER A 246 -16.42 4.78 -26.08
C SER A 246 -16.94 3.35 -26.09
N ASP A 247 -16.06 2.36 -26.24
CA ASP A 247 -16.41 0.94 -26.28
C ASP A 247 -15.41 0.05 -25.49
N ALA A 248 -15.68 -1.25 -25.48
CA ALA A 248 -14.89 -2.20 -24.71
C ALA A 248 -13.50 -2.46 -25.31
N ALA A 249 -13.36 -2.42 -26.62
CA ALA A 249 -12.09 -2.64 -27.30
C ALA A 249 -11.15 -1.46 -27.04
N GLU A 250 -11.66 -0.25 -27.16
CA GLU A 250 -10.92 0.98 -26.83
C GLU A 250 -10.52 1.02 -25.35
N LEU A 251 -11.43 0.63 -24.43
CA LEU A 251 -11.08 0.54 -23.00
C LEU A 251 -9.96 -0.47 -22.74
N VAL A 252 -9.96 -1.62 -23.41
CA VAL A 252 -8.86 -2.61 -23.30
C VAL A 252 -7.55 -2.02 -23.78
N GLN A 253 -7.54 -1.30 -24.90
CA GLN A 253 -6.36 -0.67 -25.44
C GLN A 253 -5.80 0.40 -24.50
N ILE A 254 -6.64 1.34 -24.04
CA ILE A 254 -6.26 2.39 -23.09
C ILE A 254 -5.70 1.76 -21.81
N CYS A 255 -6.36 0.74 -21.26
CA CYS A 255 -5.89 0.04 -20.07
C CYS A 255 -4.53 -0.62 -20.30
N ALA A 256 -4.29 -1.23 -21.46
CA ALA A 256 -3.00 -1.85 -21.78
C ALA A 256 -1.86 -0.81 -21.83
N GLU A 257 -2.11 0.37 -22.37
CA GLU A 257 -1.18 1.50 -22.40
C GLU A 257 -0.87 2.05 -21.00
N LEU A 258 -1.75 1.83 -20.03
CA LEU A 258 -1.56 2.18 -18.62
C LEU A 258 -1.01 1.01 -17.78
N GLY A 259 -0.66 -0.13 -18.41
CA GLY A 259 -0.18 -1.32 -17.72
C GLY A 259 -1.27 -2.14 -17.01
N LEU A 260 -2.55 -1.80 -17.19
CA LEU A 260 -3.70 -2.48 -16.65
C LEU A 260 -4.20 -3.53 -17.67
N CYS A 261 -4.00 -4.81 -17.39
CA CYS A 261 -4.44 -5.88 -18.29
C CYS A 261 -5.84 -6.35 -17.92
N ILE A 262 -6.82 -6.09 -18.77
CA ILE A 262 -8.18 -6.57 -18.64
C ILE A 262 -8.62 -7.31 -19.92
N SER A 263 -9.56 -8.24 -19.78
CA SER A 263 -10.23 -8.86 -20.93
C SER A 263 -11.36 -7.96 -21.46
N GLU A 264 -11.70 -8.12 -22.72
CA GLU A 264 -12.81 -7.40 -23.34
C GLU A 264 -14.14 -7.67 -22.59
N ARG A 265 -14.36 -8.90 -22.12
CA ARG A 265 -15.49 -9.24 -21.25
C ARG A 265 -15.52 -8.39 -19.98
N THR A 266 -14.36 -8.15 -19.36
CA THR A 266 -14.26 -7.29 -18.17
C THR A 266 -14.55 -5.84 -18.54
N ALA A 267 -14.04 -5.37 -19.68
CA ALA A 267 -14.30 -4.02 -20.18
C ALA A 267 -15.81 -3.79 -20.41
N HIS A 268 -16.51 -4.72 -21.05
CA HIS A 268 -17.98 -4.66 -21.21
C HIS A 268 -18.70 -4.54 -19.86
N ARG A 269 -18.29 -5.33 -18.86
CA ARG A 269 -18.90 -5.28 -17.51
C ARG A 269 -18.65 -3.95 -16.80
N VAL A 270 -17.46 -3.37 -16.98
CA VAL A 270 -17.14 -2.05 -16.44
C VAL A 270 -18.01 -0.97 -17.09
N LEU A 271 -18.07 -0.93 -18.41
CA LEU A 271 -18.83 0.07 -19.16
C LEU A 271 -20.34 -0.04 -18.91
N ALA A 272 -20.84 -1.25 -18.71
CA ALA A 272 -22.23 -1.52 -18.34
C ALA A 272 -22.57 -1.21 -16.87
N GLY A 273 -21.57 -0.75 -16.05
CA GLY A 273 -21.78 -0.43 -14.64
C GLY A 273 -22.00 -1.64 -13.73
N GLN A 274 -21.70 -2.86 -14.21
CA GLN A 274 -21.82 -4.10 -13.43
C GLN A 274 -20.70 -4.26 -12.38
N LEU A 275 -19.59 -3.55 -12.58
CA LEU A 275 -18.50 -3.47 -11.61
C LEU A 275 -18.53 -2.08 -10.97
N THR A 276 -18.56 -2.05 -9.65
CA THR A 276 -18.64 -0.81 -8.89
C THR A 276 -17.23 -0.25 -8.61
N ALA A 277 -17.12 1.07 -8.63
CA ALA A 277 -15.89 1.75 -8.26
C ALA A 277 -15.48 1.44 -6.81
N CYS A 278 -14.18 1.32 -6.57
CA CYS A 278 -13.62 1.13 -5.23
C CYS A 278 -13.96 2.31 -4.32
N THR A 279 -14.34 2.01 -3.10
CA THR A 279 -14.28 2.98 -2.01
C THR A 279 -12.85 2.95 -1.45
N PRO A 280 -12.19 4.12 -1.22
CA PRO A 280 -10.89 4.14 -0.56
C PRO A 280 -10.90 3.32 0.72
N PRO A 281 -9.91 2.44 0.97
CA PRO A 281 -9.88 1.56 2.13
C PRO A 281 -10.02 2.33 3.46
N LEU A 282 -9.33 3.44 3.61
CA LEU A 282 -9.46 4.29 4.80
C LEU A 282 -10.90 4.77 5.02
N LYS A 283 -11.59 5.24 3.96
CA LYS A 283 -12.99 5.69 4.04
C LYS A 283 -13.95 4.54 4.36
N GLN A 284 -13.64 3.34 3.86
CA GLN A 284 -14.42 2.15 4.18
C GLN A 284 -14.29 1.78 5.65
N LEU A 285 -13.07 1.75 6.17
CA LEU A 285 -12.78 1.36 7.56
C LEU A 285 -13.28 2.39 8.57
N THR A 286 -13.15 3.69 8.27
CA THR A 286 -13.63 4.76 9.17
C THR A 286 -15.15 4.72 9.36
N ARG A 287 -15.94 4.32 8.35
CA ARG A 287 -17.38 4.11 8.49
C ARG A 287 -17.73 3.02 9.53
N HIS A 288 -16.85 2.04 9.70
CA HIS A 288 -17.04 0.97 10.66
C HIS A 288 -16.64 1.39 12.08
N VAL A 289 -15.62 2.23 12.24
CA VAL A 289 -15.22 2.77 13.56
C VAL A 289 -16.33 3.61 14.19
N GLY A 290 -17.01 4.43 13.40
CA GLY A 290 -18.16 5.22 13.88
C GLY A 290 -19.41 4.38 14.24
N ARG A 291 -19.45 3.12 13.79
CA ARG A 291 -20.51 2.15 14.11
C ARG A 291 -20.14 1.17 15.22
N GLN A 292 -18.90 1.20 15.72
CA GLN A 292 -18.62 0.49 16.96
C GLN A 292 -19.44 1.17 18.05
N ARG A 293 -20.61 0.58 18.31
CA ARG A 293 -21.41 0.84 19.49
C ARG A 293 -20.44 0.88 20.66
N THR A 294 -20.47 1.97 21.44
CA THR A 294 -20.03 1.92 22.83
C THR A 294 -20.50 0.57 23.35
N VAL A 295 -19.56 -0.28 23.71
CA VAL A 295 -19.89 -1.56 24.33
C VAL A 295 -20.60 -1.17 25.63
N LYS A 296 -21.93 -1.05 25.56
CA LYS A 296 -22.73 -1.10 26.77
C LYS A 296 -22.31 -2.39 27.41
N SER A 297 -21.91 -2.33 28.67
CA SER A 297 -21.60 -3.51 29.47
C SER A 297 -22.66 -4.55 29.17
N ALA A 298 -22.22 -5.65 28.50
CA ALA A 298 -23.16 -6.65 28.02
C ALA A 298 -23.93 -7.15 29.24
N ASP A 299 -25.25 -6.96 29.22
CA ASP A 299 -26.10 -7.57 30.21
C ASP A 299 -26.02 -9.07 30.00
N ILE A 300 -25.22 -9.73 30.83
CA ILE A 300 -24.86 -11.15 30.76
C ILE A 300 -26.13 -12.01 30.68
N TYR A 301 -27.27 -11.53 31.19
CA TYR A 301 -28.53 -12.23 31.16
C TYR A 301 -29.36 -12.08 29.89
N LYS A 302 -28.98 -11.14 29.00
CA LYS A 302 -29.73 -10.87 27.76
C LYS A 302 -28.96 -11.17 26.45
N ASP A 303 -27.66 -11.38 26.54
CA ASP A 303 -26.86 -11.60 25.33
C ASP A 303 -26.58 -13.10 25.09
N GLY A 304 -27.48 -13.76 24.36
CA GLY A 304 -27.35 -15.16 23.93
C GLY A 304 -26.26 -15.41 22.88
N ARG A 305 -25.32 -14.45 22.60
CA ARG A 305 -24.33 -14.51 21.56
C ARG A 305 -22.93 -14.92 22.03
N GLY A 306 -22.83 -15.68 23.09
CA GLY A 306 -21.57 -16.27 23.56
C GLY A 306 -21.33 -15.99 25.04
N LEU A 307 -20.80 -16.99 25.69
CA LEU A 307 -20.49 -16.94 27.12
C LEU A 307 -19.29 -16.01 27.34
N LYS A 308 -19.51 -14.87 28.04
CA LYS A 308 -18.45 -13.98 28.50
C LYS A 308 -18.19 -14.24 29.96
N ILE A 309 -17.06 -14.85 30.27
CA ILE A 309 -16.63 -15.11 31.64
C ILE A 309 -15.72 -13.97 32.09
N SER A 310 -15.88 -13.47 33.30
CA SER A 310 -15.03 -12.45 33.87
C SER A 310 -13.59 -12.95 34.05
N GLY A 311 -12.60 -12.05 34.05
CA GLY A 311 -11.19 -12.41 34.26
C GLY A 311 -10.99 -13.12 35.61
N ASP A 312 -11.69 -12.71 36.65
CA ASP A 312 -11.61 -13.31 37.99
C ASP A 312 -12.21 -14.72 38.04
N ASP A 313 -13.33 -14.94 37.36
CA ASP A 313 -13.96 -16.26 37.28
C ASP A 313 -13.11 -17.21 36.43
N LEU A 314 -12.47 -16.73 35.33
CA LEU A 314 -11.52 -17.50 34.57
C LEU A 314 -10.29 -17.89 35.40
N ALA A 315 -9.79 -17.00 36.24
CA ALA A 315 -8.68 -17.28 37.15
C ALA A 315 -9.04 -18.34 38.18
N ARG A 316 -10.24 -18.21 38.83
CA ARG A 316 -10.77 -19.20 39.77
C ARG A 316 -10.95 -20.56 39.08
N PHE A 317 -11.53 -20.57 37.88
CA PHE A 317 -11.72 -21.80 37.09
C PHE A 317 -10.40 -22.44 36.73
N SER A 318 -9.40 -21.67 36.29
CA SER A 318 -8.03 -22.17 35.99
C SER A 318 -7.40 -22.84 37.22
N THR A 319 -7.53 -22.22 38.41
CA THR A 319 -7.02 -22.78 39.66
C THR A 319 -7.70 -24.09 39.99
N ALA A 320 -9.03 -24.15 39.87
CA ALA A 320 -9.79 -25.39 40.11
C ALA A 320 -9.39 -26.52 39.15
N VAL A 321 -9.12 -26.22 37.87
CA VAL A 321 -8.66 -27.19 36.86
C VAL A 321 -7.27 -27.73 37.19
N VAL A 322 -6.36 -26.89 37.67
CA VAL A 322 -5.03 -27.30 38.14
C VAL A 322 -5.18 -28.24 39.35
N GLY A 323 -6.06 -27.91 40.30
CA GLY A 323 -6.36 -28.78 41.44
C GLY A 323 -6.94 -30.13 41.01
N ALA A 324 -7.85 -30.15 40.03
CA ALA A 324 -8.41 -31.39 39.49
C ALA A 324 -7.41 -32.22 38.73
N PHE A 325 -6.33 -31.64 38.17
CA PHE A 325 -5.25 -32.34 37.50
C PHE A 325 -4.24 -32.97 38.45
N ALA A 326 -4.11 -32.47 39.68
CA ALA A 326 -3.08 -32.90 40.63
C ALA A 326 -3.11 -34.42 40.91
N PRO A 327 -4.25 -35.12 41.13
CA PRO A 327 -4.27 -36.57 41.32
C PRO A 327 -3.79 -37.37 40.10
N LEU A 328 -4.10 -36.86 38.90
CA LEU A 328 -3.63 -37.44 37.65
C LEU A 328 -2.12 -37.24 37.48
N ALA A 329 -1.62 -36.06 37.77
CA ALA A 329 -0.20 -35.72 37.74
C ALA A 329 0.61 -36.63 38.63
N GLN A 330 0.16 -36.81 39.85
CA GLN A 330 0.81 -37.72 40.83
C GLN A 330 0.80 -39.18 40.36
N ARG A 331 -0.30 -39.64 39.81
CA ARG A 331 -0.46 -41.06 39.39
C ARG A 331 0.39 -41.41 38.17
N TYR A 332 0.60 -40.41 37.26
CA TYR A 332 1.28 -40.69 35.99
C TYR A 332 2.63 -39.96 35.86
N TYR A 333 3.17 -39.43 36.97
CA TYR A 333 4.44 -38.70 37.01
C TYR A 333 4.50 -37.56 35.99
N LEU A 334 3.44 -36.73 35.98
CA LEU A 334 3.31 -35.57 35.08
C LEU A 334 3.51 -34.28 35.84
N GLY A 335 4.18 -33.31 35.22
CA GLY A 335 4.26 -31.94 35.67
C GLY A 335 3.48 -30.98 34.73
N LEU A 336 3.23 -29.77 35.20
CA LEU A 336 2.72 -28.69 34.34
C LEU A 336 3.88 -27.90 33.77
N ALA A 337 4.05 -27.94 32.46
CA ALA A 337 5.05 -27.15 31.73
C ALA A 337 4.71 -25.66 31.64
N GLY A 338 3.56 -25.22 32.16
CA GLY A 338 3.14 -23.80 32.16
C GLY A 338 1.71 -23.59 32.68
N LYS A 339 1.25 -22.34 32.64
CA LYS A 339 -0.13 -22.00 33.08
C LYS A 339 -1.19 -22.57 32.13
N PRO A 340 -2.32 -23.07 32.64
CA PRO A 340 -3.45 -23.52 31.82
C PRO A 340 -3.94 -22.42 30.87
N LYS A 341 -4.20 -22.80 29.63
CA LYS A 341 -4.81 -21.90 28.63
C LYS A 341 -6.29 -22.24 28.52
N VAL A 342 -7.15 -21.30 28.90
CA VAL A 342 -8.61 -21.44 28.79
C VAL A 342 -9.09 -20.64 27.60
N ARG A 343 -9.80 -21.28 26.68
CA ARG A 343 -10.50 -20.64 25.56
C ARG A 343 -11.99 -20.82 25.72
N VAL A 344 -12.70 -19.71 25.74
CA VAL A 344 -14.16 -19.68 25.76
C VAL A 344 -14.65 -19.50 24.33
N GLY A 345 -15.28 -20.54 23.75
CA GLY A 345 -15.94 -20.51 22.47
C GLY A 345 -17.44 -20.17 22.61
N ARG A 346 -18.16 -20.23 21.51
CA ARG A 346 -19.60 -19.94 21.46
C ARG A 346 -20.40 -20.99 22.27
N ASP A 347 -20.06 -22.27 22.09
CA ASP A 347 -20.81 -23.41 22.63
C ASP A 347 -19.90 -24.36 23.42
N SER A 348 -18.66 -23.95 23.74
CA SER A 348 -17.70 -24.81 24.46
C SER A 348 -16.64 -23.99 25.18
N ILE A 349 -16.10 -24.56 26.27
CA ILE A 349 -14.89 -24.08 26.95
C ILE A 349 -13.82 -25.13 26.73
N THR A 350 -12.71 -24.71 26.13
CA THR A 350 -11.54 -25.60 25.91
C THR A 350 -10.45 -25.22 26.91
N VAL A 351 -9.97 -26.21 27.66
CA VAL A 351 -8.84 -26.03 28.57
C VAL A 351 -7.67 -26.85 28.07
N THR A 352 -6.53 -26.19 27.88
CA THR A 352 -5.27 -26.83 27.50
C THR A 352 -4.31 -26.77 28.68
N LEU A 353 -3.92 -27.92 29.19
CA LEU A 353 -2.90 -28.09 30.22
C LEU A 353 -1.60 -28.52 29.53
N PRO A 354 -0.58 -27.63 29.45
CA PRO A 354 0.73 -28.06 28.97
C PRO A 354 1.36 -28.96 29.99
N ILE A 355 1.67 -30.21 29.61
CA ILE A 355 2.23 -31.23 30.50
C ILE A 355 3.66 -31.58 30.10
N GLU A 356 4.49 -31.89 31.08
CA GLU A 356 5.81 -32.48 30.92
C GLU A 356 5.89 -33.79 31.71
N LYS A 357 6.67 -34.76 31.20
CA LYS A 357 6.97 -36.02 31.93
C LYS A 357 8.12 -35.76 32.88
N GLN A 358 7.94 -36.08 34.14
CA GLN A 358 8.99 -36.09 35.15
C GLN A 358 9.82 -37.36 35.06
#